data_99e5c72a443ddd0f32d24be23c4df200
#
_entry.id   99e5c72a443ddd0f32d24be23c4df200
#
_cell.length_a   1.000
_cell.length_b   1.000
_cell.length_c   1.000
_cell.angle_alpha   90.00
_cell.angle_beta   90.00
_cell.angle_gamma   90.00
#
_symmetry.space_group_name_H-M   'P 1'
#
loop_
_entity.id
_entity.type
_entity.pdbx_description
1 polymer ?
#
loop_
_entity_poly.entity_id
_entity_poly.type
_entity_poly.pdbx_seq_one_letter_code
_entity_poly.pdbx_strand_id
1 'polypeptide(L)'
;MLVCPVCGCDMAVLELHGIEIDYCFSCGGIWLDAGELEYLMGDSEKSAEILRSFQDVSLTNKEKKRPCPICGKAMKKVSVPTSETEIIIDKCPKEHGIWFDKDELYRIINELGEAKNMKVAEFLKDMFQGGSEKK
;
A
#
# COMPACT_ATOMS: atom_id res chain seq x y z
N MET A 1 7.04 -6.65 -15.86
CA MET A 1 6.75 -7.05 -14.48
C MET A 1 7.56 -6.20 -13.53
N LEU A 2 6.94 -5.73 -12.47
CA LEU A 2 7.62 -4.84 -11.55
C LEU A 2 8.44 -5.62 -10.53
N VAL A 3 9.50 -4.99 -10.07
CA VAL A 3 10.42 -5.59 -9.10
C VAL A 3 10.14 -4.99 -7.72
N CYS A 4 10.11 -5.85 -6.71
CA CYS A 4 9.85 -5.41 -5.34
C CYS A 4 10.94 -4.44 -4.87
N PRO A 5 10.56 -3.26 -4.37
CA PRO A 5 11.57 -2.30 -3.92
C PRO A 5 12.31 -2.72 -2.66
N VAL A 6 11.81 -3.75 -1.97
CA VAL A 6 12.45 -4.21 -0.74
C VAL A 6 13.31 -5.44 -1.01
N CYS A 7 12.74 -6.44 -1.69
CA CYS A 7 13.41 -7.73 -1.88
C CYS A 7 14.17 -7.83 -3.18
N GLY A 8 13.80 -7.06 -4.20
CA GLY A 8 14.40 -7.20 -5.51
C GLY A 8 13.83 -8.33 -6.33
N CYS A 9 12.81 -9.01 -5.83
CA CYS A 9 12.18 -10.11 -6.54
C CYS A 9 11.11 -9.60 -7.49
N ASP A 10 10.81 -10.38 -8.51
CA ASP A 10 9.68 -10.05 -9.38
C ASP A 10 8.39 -10.15 -8.59
N MET A 11 7.52 -9.18 -8.79
CA MET A 11 6.23 -9.20 -8.11
C MET A 11 5.18 -9.83 -9.02
N ALA A 12 4.18 -10.46 -8.40
CA ALA A 12 3.07 -11.05 -9.12
C ALA A 12 1.94 -10.05 -9.23
N VAL A 13 1.26 -10.09 -10.38
CA VAL A 13 0.08 -9.25 -10.58
C VAL A 13 -1.14 -10.03 -10.13
N LEU A 14 -1.87 -9.47 -9.18
CA LEU A 14 -3.10 -10.09 -8.68
C LEU A 14 -4.25 -9.14 -8.91
N GLU A 15 -5.42 -9.70 -9.16
CA GLU A 15 -6.61 -8.88 -9.31
C GLU A 15 -7.36 -8.84 -7.99
N LEU A 16 -7.72 -7.63 -7.56
CA LEU A 16 -8.40 -7.41 -6.29
C LEU A 16 -9.58 -6.50 -6.55
N HIS A 17 -10.77 -7.10 -6.63
CA HIS A 17 -12.01 -6.36 -6.81
C HIS A 17 -11.94 -5.38 -7.97
N GLY A 18 -11.46 -5.86 -9.10
CA GLY A 18 -11.48 -5.07 -10.33
C GLY A 18 -10.23 -4.27 -10.61
N ILE A 19 -9.28 -4.26 -9.70
CA ILE A 19 -8.02 -3.58 -9.96
C ILE A 19 -6.88 -4.58 -9.88
N GLU A 20 -5.76 -4.22 -10.48
CA GLU A 20 -4.57 -5.05 -10.44
C GLU A 20 -3.60 -4.47 -9.43
N ILE A 21 -3.09 -5.34 -8.57
CA ILE A 21 -2.04 -4.96 -7.63
C ILE A 21 -0.80 -5.78 -7.92
N ASP A 22 0.34 -5.24 -7.54
CA ASP A 22 1.60 -5.98 -7.64
C ASP A 22 1.98 -6.44 -6.24
N TYR A 23 2.14 -7.75 -6.08
CA TYR A 23 2.31 -8.35 -4.77
C TYR A 23 3.63 -9.11 -4.70
N CYS A 24 4.39 -8.88 -3.65
CA CYS A 24 5.63 -9.61 -3.42
C CYS A 24 5.37 -10.78 -2.48
N PHE A 25 5.50 -11.99 -3.00
CA PHE A 25 5.26 -13.17 -2.17
C PHE A 25 6.37 -13.37 -1.14
N SER A 26 7.51 -12.73 -1.34
CA SER A 26 8.63 -12.89 -0.43
C SER A 26 8.45 -12.07 0.85
N CYS A 27 8.09 -10.79 0.71
CA CYS A 27 7.97 -9.93 1.88
C CYS A 27 6.55 -9.52 2.20
N GLY A 28 5.59 -9.83 1.32
CA GLY A 28 4.20 -9.49 1.57
C GLY A 28 3.82 -8.07 1.23
N GLY A 29 4.71 -7.29 0.62
CA GLY A 29 4.42 -5.93 0.26
C GLY A 29 3.55 -5.82 -0.98
N ILE A 30 2.92 -4.67 -1.14
CA ILE A 30 1.99 -4.42 -2.24
C ILE A 30 2.28 -3.06 -2.84
N TRP A 31 2.28 -3.01 -4.17
CA TRP A 31 2.38 -1.76 -4.93
C TRP A 31 1.04 -1.46 -5.59
N LEU A 32 0.54 -0.24 -5.39
CA LEU A 32 -0.66 0.23 -6.04
C LEU A 32 -0.30 1.39 -6.97
N ASP A 33 -0.77 1.31 -8.21
CA ASP A 33 -0.61 2.42 -9.14
C ASP A 33 -1.46 3.60 -8.70
N ALA A 34 -1.11 4.77 -9.22
CA ALA A 34 -1.82 5.99 -8.84
C ALA A 34 -3.31 5.84 -9.09
N GLY A 35 -4.11 6.26 -8.11
CA GLY A 35 -5.56 6.21 -8.22
C GLY A 35 -6.18 4.93 -7.71
N GLU A 36 -5.40 3.87 -7.55
CA GLU A 36 -5.98 2.60 -7.13
C GLU A 36 -6.34 2.59 -5.65
N LEU A 37 -5.57 3.31 -4.84
CA LEU A 37 -5.92 3.39 -3.42
C LEU A 37 -7.26 4.07 -3.21
N GLU A 38 -7.50 5.15 -3.95
CA GLU A 38 -8.80 5.83 -3.88
C GLU A 38 -9.93 4.89 -4.24
N TYR A 39 -9.72 4.11 -5.28
CA TYR A 39 -10.74 3.17 -5.71
C TYR A 39 -11.01 2.13 -4.62
N LEU A 40 -9.94 1.61 -4.02
CA LEU A 40 -10.09 0.62 -2.97
C LEU A 40 -10.78 1.19 -1.73
N MET A 41 -10.59 2.47 -1.46
CA MET A 41 -11.19 3.08 -0.27
C MET A 41 -12.62 3.53 -0.49
N GLY A 42 -13.17 3.34 -1.69
CA GLY A 42 -14.56 3.61 -1.92
C GLY A 42 -14.85 4.78 -2.83
N ASP A 43 -13.82 5.52 -3.24
CA ASP A 43 -13.95 6.61 -4.22
C ASP A 43 -15.09 7.55 -3.86
N SER A 44 -15.14 7.99 -2.61
CA SER A 44 -16.16 8.90 -2.10
C SER A 44 -15.49 10.20 -1.67
N GLU A 45 -16.31 11.18 -1.31
CA GLU A 45 -15.79 12.43 -0.78
C GLU A 45 -15.00 12.18 0.48
N LYS A 46 -15.47 11.28 1.31
CA LYS A 46 -14.76 10.95 2.53
C LYS A 46 -13.40 10.35 2.23
N SER A 47 -13.34 9.47 1.24
CA SER A 47 -12.06 8.89 0.85
C SER A 47 -11.11 9.96 0.35
N ALA A 48 -11.60 10.91 -0.42
CA ALA A 48 -10.76 11.99 -0.91
C ALA A 48 -10.23 12.84 0.23
N GLU A 49 -11.06 13.09 1.24
CA GLU A 49 -10.60 13.84 2.41
C GLU A 49 -9.50 13.10 3.15
N ILE A 50 -9.68 11.79 3.32
CA ILE A 50 -8.69 11.00 4.01
C ILE A 50 -7.37 11.03 3.27
N LEU A 51 -7.42 10.91 1.95
CA LEU A 51 -6.19 10.92 1.17
C LEU A 51 -5.49 12.27 1.22
N ARG A 52 -6.26 13.35 1.32
CA ARG A 52 -5.68 14.68 1.44
C ARG A 52 -5.04 14.89 2.80
N SER A 53 -5.40 14.07 3.79
CA SER A 53 -4.82 14.19 5.12
C SER A 53 -3.46 13.51 5.23
N PHE A 54 -3.04 12.79 4.20
CA PHE A 54 -1.71 12.18 4.20
C PHE A 54 -0.66 13.28 4.17
N GLN A 55 0.37 13.14 4.98
CA GLN A 55 1.39 14.18 5.11
C GLN A 55 2.77 13.64 4.86
N ASP A 56 3.57 14.42 4.16
CA ASP A 56 4.97 14.06 3.94
C ASP A 56 5.68 14.06 5.28
N VAL A 57 6.58 13.11 5.45
CA VAL A 57 7.36 12.96 6.66
C VAL A 57 8.82 13.13 6.33
N SER A 58 9.51 13.92 7.14
CA SER A 58 10.95 14.08 6.96
C SER A 58 11.64 12.78 7.28
N LEU A 59 12.54 12.37 6.39
CA LEU A 59 13.28 11.16 6.62
C LEU A 59 14.40 11.40 7.62
N THR A 60 14.55 10.45 8.53
CA THR A 60 15.73 10.45 9.38
C THR A 60 16.82 9.67 8.65
N ASN A 61 18.04 9.81 9.14
CA ASN A 61 19.14 9.10 8.53
C ASN A 61 19.02 7.60 8.66
N LYS A 62 18.19 7.16 9.58
CA LYS A 62 18.01 5.73 9.81
C LYS A 62 17.01 5.09 8.86
N GLU A 63 16.18 5.90 8.23
CA GLU A 63 15.17 5.37 7.33
C GLU A 63 15.80 5.01 6.01
N LYS A 64 15.49 3.81 5.54
CA LYS A 64 16.00 3.36 4.26
C LYS A 64 15.08 3.84 3.15
N LYS A 65 15.65 4.48 2.17
CA LYS A 65 14.89 4.89 1.01
C LYS A 65 14.73 3.72 0.07
N ARG A 66 13.54 3.58 -0.48
CA ARG A 66 13.24 2.50 -1.41
C ARG A 66 12.95 3.07 -2.77
N PRO A 67 13.39 2.40 -3.83
CA PRO A 67 13.17 2.91 -5.17
C PRO A 67 11.75 2.64 -5.65
N CYS A 68 11.19 3.59 -6.38
CA CYS A 68 9.90 3.36 -7.04
C CYS A 68 10.08 2.25 -8.06
N PRO A 69 9.21 1.23 -8.06
CA PRO A 69 9.35 0.13 -9.02
C PRO A 69 9.12 0.54 -10.47
N ILE A 70 8.55 1.71 -10.71
CA ILE A 70 8.30 2.17 -12.07
C ILE A 70 9.44 3.03 -12.58
N CYS A 71 9.86 4.03 -11.81
CA CYS A 71 10.86 4.98 -12.31
C CYS A 71 12.22 4.88 -11.62
N GLY A 72 12.32 4.10 -10.54
CA GLY A 72 13.60 3.90 -9.88
C GLY A 72 14.03 5.02 -8.94
N LYS A 73 13.28 6.11 -8.88
CA LYS A 73 13.65 7.20 -7.98
C LYS A 73 13.29 6.85 -6.55
N ALA A 74 14.09 7.39 -5.62
CA ALA A 74 13.84 7.14 -4.20
C ALA A 74 12.45 7.66 -3.83
N MET A 75 11.67 6.83 -3.16
CA MET A 75 10.33 7.22 -2.75
C MET A 75 10.38 8.04 -1.47
N LYS A 76 9.38 8.89 -1.29
CA LYS A 76 9.27 9.69 -0.08
C LYS A 76 8.36 8.98 0.91
N LYS A 77 8.56 9.31 2.18
CA LYS A 77 7.73 8.76 3.25
C LYS A 77 6.52 9.64 3.48
N VAL A 78 5.38 9.01 3.66
CA VAL A 78 4.12 9.72 3.86
C VAL A 78 3.43 9.13 5.07
N SER A 79 2.95 10.00 5.94
CA SER A 79 2.25 9.57 7.15
C SER A 79 0.76 9.49 6.88
N VAL A 80 0.17 8.37 7.27
CA VAL A 80 -1.27 8.16 7.17
C VAL A 80 -1.82 8.18 8.59
N PRO A 81 -2.59 9.21 8.95
CA PRO A 81 -3.12 9.29 10.31
C PRO A 81 -4.19 8.23 10.54
N THR A 82 -4.08 7.51 11.63
CA THR A 82 -5.11 6.55 12.03
C THR A 82 -5.48 6.84 13.48
N SER A 83 -6.50 6.15 13.97
CA SER A 83 -6.96 6.41 15.32
C SER A 83 -6.00 5.89 16.39
N GLU A 84 -5.16 4.93 16.04
CA GLU A 84 -4.27 4.33 17.02
C GLU A 84 -2.84 4.76 16.85
N THR A 85 -2.27 4.49 15.70
CA THR A 85 -0.89 4.83 15.44
C THR A 85 -0.79 5.34 14.01
N GLU A 86 0.28 6.06 13.78
CA GLU A 86 0.61 6.55 12.47
C GLU A 86 1.15 5.41 11.63
N ILE A 87 0.72 5.36 10.38
CA ILE A 87 1.24 4.38 9.42
C ILE A 87 2.08 5.14 8.41
N ILE A 88 3.32 4.69 8.22
CA ILE A 88 4.23 5.34 7.27
C ILE A 88 4.33 4.50 6.02
N ILE A 89 4.00 5.09 4.89
CA ILE A 89 4.06 4.40 3.61
C ILE A 89 5.04 5.10 2.68
N ASP A 90 5.39 4.44 1.59
CA ASP A 90 6.32 4.99 0.60
C ASP A 90 5.55 5.41 -0.64
N LYS A 91 5.78 6.63 -1.09
CA LYS A 91 5.07 7.19 -2.24
C LYS A 91 6.07 7.73 -3.24
N CYS A 92 5.84 7.42 -4.52
CA CYS A 92 6.71 7.92 -5.58
C CYS A 92 6.58 9.45 -5.69
N PRO A 93 7.69 10.18 -5.72
CA PRO A 93 7.62 11.64 -5.83
C PRO A 93 7.05 12.10 -7.17
N LYS A 94 7.05 11.23 -8.17
CA LYS A 94 6.45 11.51 -9.47
C LYS A 94 5.04 10.97 -9.57
N GLU A 95 4.50 10.48 -8.46
CA GLU A 95 3.11 10.04 -8.35
C GLU A 95 2.77 8.86 -9.23
N HIS A 96 3.72 7.95 -9.40
CA HIS A 96 3.43 6.70 -10.10
C HIS A 96 2.60 5.76 -9.26
N GLY A 97 2.73 5.84 -7.94
CA GLY A 97 1.96 4.97 -7.08
C GLY A 97 2.50 4.96 -5.66
N ILE A 98 2.04 3.98 -4.88
CA ILE A 98 2.34 3.88 -3.46
C ILE A 98 2.75 2.45 -3.14
N TRP A 99 3.78 2.31 -2.30
CA TRP A 99 4.23 1.02 -1.81
C TRP A 99 3.79 0.83 -0.37
N PHE A 100 3.23 -0.34 -0.08
CA PHE A 100 2.78 -0.71 1.25
C PHE A 100 3.56 -1.93 1.71
N ASP A 101 4.19 -1.83 2.87
CA ASP A 101 4.80 -3.01 3.48
C ASP A 101 3.69 -3.95 3.95
N LYS A 102 4.09 -5.16 4.30
CA LYS A 102 3.13 -6.17 4.73
C LYS A 102 2.17 -5.60 5.77
N ASP A 103 0.89 -5.84 5.56
CA ASP A 103 -0.20 -5.46 6.46
C ASP A 103 -0.56 -3.98 6.44
N GLU A 104 0.24 -3.11 5.82
CA GLU A 104 -0.07 -1.69 5.87
C GLU A 104 -1.32 -1.34 5.08
N LEU A 105 -1.47 -1.92 3.89
CA LEU A 105 -2.66 -1.64 3.10
C LEU A 105 -3.91 -2.15 3.81
N TYR A 106 -3.83 -3.35 4.37
CA TYR A 106 -4.95 -3.89 5.12
C TYR A 106 -5.34 -2.96 6.27
N ARG A 107 -4.35 -2.48 7.01
CA ARG A 107 -4.63 -1.61 8.15
C ARG A 107 -5.28 -0.31 7.72
N ILE A 108 -4.81 0.26 6.63
CA ILE A 108 -5.38 1.51 6.15
C ILE A 108 -6.83 1.32 5.72
N ILE A 109 -7.10 0.28 4.95
CA ILE A 109 -8.46 0.05 4.48
C ILE A 109 -9.37 -0.31 5.65
N ASN A 110 -8.88 -1.11 6.58
CA ASN A 110 -9.69 -1.53 7.71
C ASN A 110 -10.05 -0.36 8.62
N GLU A 111 -9.14 0.59 8.80
CA GLU A 111 -9.38 1.68 9.72
C GLU A 111 -10.04 2.89 9.06
N LEU A 112 -9.74 3.13 7.81
CA LEU A 112 -10.18 4.36 7.15
C LEU A 112 -11.17 4.13 6.03
N GLY A 113 -11.27 2.89 5.53
CA GLY A 113 -12.15 2.61 4.42
C GLY A 113 -13.60 2.56 4.82
N GLU A 114 -14.47 2.59 3.82
CA GLU A 114 -15.90 2.47 4.06
C GLU A 114 -16.30 1.02 4.23
N ALA A 115 -17.47 0.83 4.82
CA ALA A 115 -17.93 -0.53 5.15
C ALA A 115 -17.98 -1.44 3.93
N LYS A 116 -18.34 -0.90 2.78
CA LYS A 116 -18.42 -1.72 1.57
C LYS A 116 -17.07 -2.27 1.15
N ASN A 117 -16.01 -1.70 1.67
CA ASN A 117 -14.67 -2.14 1.32
C ASN A 117 -14.10 -3.13 2.32
N MET A 118 -14.89 -3.53 3.29
CA MET A 118 -14.39 -4.49 4.28
C MET A 118 -14.10 -5.85 3.65
N LYS A 119 -14.77 -6.16 2.53
CA LYS A 119 -14.44 -7.40 1.84
C LYS A 119 -13.02 -7.38 1.28
N VAL A 120 -12.60 -6.22 0.82
CA VAL A 120 -11.22 -6.06 0.35
C VAL A 120 -10.26 -6.28 1.51
N ALA A 121 -10.56 -5.67 2.66
CA ALA A 121 -9.69 -5.82 3.84
C ALA A 121 -9.62 -7.28 4.26
N GLU A 122 -10.75 -7.99 4.22
CA GLU A 122 -10.76 -9.40 4.58
C GLU A 122 -9.93 -10.23 3.62
N PHE A 123 -10.04 -9.91 2.33
CA PHE A 123 -9.24 -10.63 1.36
C PHE A 123 -7.74 -10.43 1.59
N LEU A 124 -7.34 -9.21 1.89
CA LEU A 124 -5.93 -8.92 2.17
C LEU A 124 -5.47 -9.64 3.43
N LYS A 125 -6.32 -9.66 4.45
CA LYS A 125 -5.99 -10.38 5.67
C LYS A 125 -5.79 -11.85 5.39
N ASP A 126 -6.70 -12.44 4.62
CA ASP A 126 -6.60 -13.85 4.29
C ASP A 126 -5.34 -14.16 3.49
N MET A 127 -4.97 -13.26 2.58
CA MET A 127 -3.76 -13.44 1.80
C MET A 127 -2.54 -13.59 2.70
N PHE A 128 -2.44 -12.72 3.70
CA PHE A 128 -1.26 -12.74 4.54
C PHE A 128 -1.27 -13.92 5.51
N GLN A 129 -2.43 -14.23 6.05
CA GLN A 129 -2.53 -15.32 7.02
C GLN A 129 -2.56 -16.68 6.34
N GLY A 130 -3.27 -16.76 5.22
CA GLY A 130 -3.39 -18.01 4.52
C GLY A 130 -2.05 -18.57 4.07
N GLY A 131 -1.16 -17.67 3.69
CA GLY A 131 0.16 -18.10 3.27
C GLY A 131 0.91 -18.83 4.35
N SER A 132 0.76 -18.41 5.60
CA SER A 132 1.47 -19.04 6.68
C SER A 132 0.80 -20.34 7.12
N GLU A 133 -0.47 -20.50 6.83
CA GLU A 133 -1.18 -21.71 7.24
C GLU A 133 -1.09 -22.82 6.24
N LYS A 134 -0.72 -22.49 5.05
CA LYS A 134 -0.66 -23.50 4.01
C LYS A 134 0.47 -24.46 4.15
N LYS A 135 1.16 -24.35 5.17
CA LYS A 135 2.32 -25.20 5.36
C LYS A 135 2.00 -26.61 5.54
#